data_7d4639f914568e9877178b1e0cb13792
#
_entry.id   7d4639f914568e9877178b1e0cb13792
#
_cell.length_a   1.000
_cell.length_b   1.000
_cell.length_c   1.000
_cell.angle_alpha   90.00
_cell.angle_beta   90.00
_cell.angle_gamma   90.00
#
_symmetry.space_group_name_H-M   'P 1'
#
loop_
_entity.id
_entity.type
_entity.pdbx_description
1 polymer ?
#
loop_
_entity_poly.entity_id
_entity_poly.type
_entity_poly.pdbx_seq_one_letter_code
_entity_poly.pdbx_strand_id
1 'polypeptide(L)'
;SGLTSLTLPSSVTSIGWATFSGCSGLTSLTLPSSVTSIDGRAFYGCSSLFGLTLPSSVTSIGSSAFEGCRSLFSLTLPSSVTEIGESAFRGCHSLASLTLPSSVTEIGESAFRGCSGLTSLTLPSSVTSIGKSAFEGCSGLTSIYVSWESPLSIDASTFKDANTGKCILYVPKGTYDDYWLSNWGIFENIVEYDATGIDHITTSGEAKEISRYAADGQRLEVPAKGLNIVKYSDGSVKKVVVQ
;
A
#
# COMPACT_ATOMS: atom_id res chain seq x y z
N SER A 1 -2.13 18.70 -23.68
CA SER A 1 -2.09 17.78 -24.83
C SER A 1 -3.46 17.14 -25.00
N GLY A 2 -3.93 16.96 -26.25
CA GLY A 2 -5.25 16.39 -26.54
C GLY A 2 -5.33 14.86 -26.48
N LEU A 3 -4.26 14.18 -26.05
CA LEU A 3 -4.22 12.72 -25.93
C LEU A 3 -5.03 12.30 -24.70
N THR A 4 -6.11 11.53 -24.92
CA THR A 4 -7.01 11.05 -23.85
C THR A 4 -6.88 9.55 -23.58
N SER A 5 -6.49 8.77 -24.59
CA SER A 5 -6.25 7.34 -24.45
C SER A 5 -5.01 6.93 -25.24
N LEU A 6 -4.37 5.86 -24.81
CA LEU A 6 -3.17 5.32 -25.43
C LEU A 6 -3.24 3.80 -25.47
N THR A 7 -3.10 3.27 -26.69
CA THR A 7 -2.91 1.83 -26.92
C THR A 7 -1.65 1.67 -27.75
N LEU A 8 -0.72 0.89 -27.25
CA LEU A 8 0.58 0.66 -27.89
C LEU A 8 0.58 -0.67 -28.65
N PRO A 9 1.29 -0.77 -29.79
CA PRO A 9 1.43 -2.00 -30.53
C PRO A 9 2.28 -3.02 -29.74
N SER A 10 2.07 -4.32 -30.01
CA SER A 10 2.77 -5.41 -29.35
C SER A 10 4.29 -5.49 -29.64
N SER A 11 4.78 -4.67 -30.56
CA SER A 11 6.22 -4.53 -30.82
C SER A 11 6.96 -3.65 -29.80
N VAL A 12 6.22 -2.87 -28.95
CA VAL A 12 6.82 -2.03 -27.92
C VAL A 12 7.24 -2.88 -26.73
N THR A 13 8.52 -2.86 -26.38
CA THR A 13 9.10 -3.65 -25.28
C THR A 13 9.50 -2.80 -24.07
N SER A 14 9.59 -1.48 -24.23
CA SER A 14 9.88 -0.54 -23.12
C SER A 14 9.20 0.80 -23.34
N ILE A 15 8.88 1.49 -22.25
CA ILE A 15 8.43 2.88 -22.29
C ILE A 15 9.61 3.72 -21.84
N GLY A 16 10.22 4.42 -22.78
CA GLY A 16 11.44 5.20 -22.55
C GLY A 16 11.23 6.43 -21.66
N TRP A 17 12.33 7.04 -21.27
CA TRP A 17 12.37 8.21 -20.39
C TRP A 17 11.48 9.35 -20.88
N ALA A 18 10.60 9.83 -20.00
CA ALA A 18 9.69 10.97 -20.22
C ALA A 18 8.79 10.88 -21.49
N THR A 19 8.61 9.68 -22.08
CA THR A 19 7.90 9.50 -23.36
C THR A 19 6.51 10.14 -23.37
N PHE A 20 5.73 10.01 -22.30
CA PHE A 20 4.39 10.57 -22.16
C PHE A 20 4.31 11.63 -21.04
N SER A 21 5.46 12.21 -20.68
CA SER A 21 5.51 13.24 -19.64
C SER A 21 4.60 14.42 -19.98
N GLY A 22 3.79 14.88 -19.02
CA GLY A 22 2.89 16.00 -19.20
C GLY A 22 1.64 15.71 -20.06
N CYS A 23 1.36 14.45 -20.38
CA CYS A 23 0.12 14.08 -21.06
C CYS A 23 -1.07 14.17 -20.09
N SER A 24 -1.37 15.38 -19.61
CA SER A 24 -2.36 15.64 -18.56
C SER A 24 -3.79 15.26 -18.93
N GLY A 25 -4.12 15.11 -20.21
CA GLY A 25 -5.43 14.67 -20.70
C GLY A 25 -5.59 13.14 -20.75
N LEU A 26 -4.49 12.36 -20.57
CA LEU A 26 -4.52 10.92 -20.67
C LEU A 26 -5.32 10.32 -19.50
N THR A 27 -6.47 9.70 -19.81
CA THR A 27 -7.36 9.11 -18.81
C THR A 27 -7.21 7.60 -18.69
N SER A 28 -6.81 6.94 -19.77
CA SER A 28 -6.60 5.51 -19.81
C SER A 28 -5.33 5.12 -20.57
N LEU A 29 -4.70 4.05 -20.11
CA LEU A 29 -3.47 3.51 -20.66
C LEU A 29 -3.57 1.99 -20.72
N THR A 30 -3.33 1.44 -21.91
CA THR A 30 -3.21 -0.01 -22.09
C THR A 30 -1.79 -0.32 -22.60
N LEU A 31 -1.03 -1.02 -21.77
CA LEU A 31 0.30 -1.49 -22.12
C LEU A 31 0.23 -2.93 -22.65
N PRO A 32 0.90 -3.26 -23.76
CA PRO A 32 0.97 -4.62 -24.27
C PRO A 32 1.85 -5.50 -23.37
N SER A 33 1.60 -6.80 -23.39
CA SER A 33 2.36 -7.81 -22.63
C SER A 33 3.84 -7.94 -23.03
N SER A 34 4.26 -7.25 -24.07
CA SER A 34 5.66 -7.14 -24.50
C SER A 34 6.48 -6.12 -23.68
N VAL A 35 5.82 -5.19 -22.97
CA VAL A 35 6.52 -4.15 -22.17
C VAL A 35 7.12 -4.78 -20.92
N THR A 36 8.42 -4.65 -20.77
CA THR A 36 9.19 -5.19 -19.64
C THR A 36 9.71 -4.12 -18.69
N SER A 37 9.82 -2.86 -19.15
CA SER A 37 10.30 -1.75 -18.32
C SER A 37 9.52 -0.46 -18.59
N ILE A 38 9.39 0.35 -17.54
CA ILE A 38 8.86 1.70 -17.58
C ILE A 38 9.94 2.60 -17.02
N ASP A 39 10.58 3.37 -17.89
CA ASP A 39 11.72 4.21 -17.52
C ASP A 39 11.31 5.47 -16.74
N GLY A 40 12.29 6.22 -16.27
CA GLY A 40 12.06 7.38 -15.45
C GLY A 40 11.18 8.43 -16.14
N ARG A 41 10.26 9.03 -15.38
CA ARG A 41 9.31 10.07 -15.82
C ARG A 41 8.41 9.69 -17.00
N ALA A 42 8.32 8.42 -17.37
CA ALA A 42 7.58 7.98 -18.56
C ALA A 42 6.16 8.54 -18.63
N PHE A 43 5.44 8.63 -17.51
CA PHE A 43 4.09 9.18 -17.36
C PHE A 43 4.03 10.32 -16.32
N TYR A 44 5.14 11.02 -16.12
CA TYR A 44 5.19 12.16 -15.19
C TYR A 44 4.09 13.18 -15.50
N GLY A 45 3.29 13.56 -14.51
CA GLY A 45 2.25 14.60 -14.69
C GLY A 45 1.08 14.18 -15.57
N CYS A 46 0.85 12.88 -15.82
CA CYS A 46 -0.38 12.39 -16.45
C CYS A 46 -1.55 12.49 -15.45
N SER A 47 -1.93 13.73 -15.13
CA SER A 47 -2.79 14.06 -13.99
C SER A 47 -4.22 13.50 -14.07
N SER A 48 -4.71 13.17 -15.27
CA SER A 48 -6.04 12.58 -15.48
C SER A 48 -6.05 11.05 -15.52
N LEU A 49 -4.88 10.39 -15.44
CA LEU A 49 -4.81 8.93 -15.47
C LEU A 49 -5.51 8.35 -14.24
N PHE A 50 -6.60 7.58 -14.48
CA PHE A 50 -7.48 7.12 -13.40
C PHE A 50 -7.10 5.74 -12.85
N GLY A 51 -6.75 4.80 -13.73
CA GLY A 51 -6.38 3.44 -13.36
C GLY A 51 -5.15 2.98 -14.12
N LEU A 52 -4.33 2.14 -13.46
CA LEU A 52 -3.13 1.57 -14.03
C LEU A 52 -3.05 0.09 -13.68
N THR A 53 -3.08 -0.74 -14.72
CA THR A 53 -2.77 -2.17 -14.60
C THR A 53 -1.54 -2.45 -15.43
N LEU A 54 -0.48 -2.85 -14.76
CA LEU A 54 0.78 -3.21 -15.42
C LEU A 54 0.75 -4.67 -15.87
N PRO A 55 1.23 -4.98 -17.09
CA PRO A 55 1.31 -6.36 -17.54
C PRO A 55 2.35 -7.16 -16.73
N SER A 56 2.17 -8.48 -16.65
CA SER A 56 3.04 -9.39 -15.89
C SER A 56 4.49 -9.46 -16.40
N SER A 57 4.77 -8.85 -17.53
CA SER A 57 6.12 -8.70 -18.11
C SER A 57 6.93 -7.57 -17.48
N VAL A 58 6.28 -6.57 -16.83
CA VAL A 58 6.98 -5.42 -16.24
C VAL A 58 7.73 -5.85 -14.98
N THR A 59 9.05 -5.64 -14.97
CA THR A 59 9.92 -6.00 -13.85
C THR A 59 10.42 -4.80 -13.06
N SER A 60 10.42 -3.59 -13.66
CA SER A 60 10.92 -2.38 -13.02
C SER A 60 10.07 -1.14 -13.34
N ILE A 61 9.97 -0.26 -12.36
CA ILE A 61 9.31 1.04 -12.45
C ILE A 61 10.35 2.10 -12.11
N GLY A 62 10.69 2.92 -13.10
CA GLY A 62 11.76 3.92 -12.98
C GLY A 62 11.40 5.11 -12.10
N SER A 63 12.40 5.94 -11.79
CA SER A 63 12.24 7.14 -10.97
C SER A 63 11.21 8.09 -11.53
N SER A 64 10.28 8.58 -10.68
CA SER A 64 9.21 9.52 -11.05
C SER A 64 8.31 9.04 -12.19
N ALA A 65 8.26 7.74 -12.49
CA ALA A 65 7.56 7.22 -13.67
C ALA A 65 6.08 7.64 -13.73
N PHE A 66 5.39 7.70 -12.60
CA PHE A 66 3.98 8.13 -12.44
C PHE A 66 3.84 9.30 -11.45
N GLU A 67 4.92 10.06 -11.22
CA GLU A 67 4.84 11.23 -10.32
C GLU A 67 3.80 12.23 -10.83
N GLY A 68 2.94 12.70 -9.93
CA GLY A 68 1.90 13.67 -10.26
C GLY A 68 0.71 13.11 -11.07
N CYS A 69 0.53 11.79 -11.14
CA CYS A 69 -0.68 11.15 -11.65
C CYS A 69 -1.81 11.30 -10.59
N ARG A 70 -2.31 12.52 -10.43
CA ARG A 70 -3.16 12.92 -9.31
C ARG A 70 -4.50 12.18 -9.23
N SER A 71 -5.05 11.79 -10.38
CA SER A 71 -6.31 11.06 -10.48
C SER A 71 -6.15 9.55 -10.36
N LEU A 72 -4.92 9.02 -10.25
CA LEU A 72 -4.69 7.58 -10.16
C LEU A 72 -5.34 7.02 -8.89
N PHE A 73 -6.47 6.36 -9.08
CA PHE A 73 -7.28 5.80 -8.00
C PHE A 73 -6.93 4.34 -7.69
N SER A 74 -6.67 3.55 -8.73
CA SER A 74 -6.29 2.14 -8.59
C SER A 74 -4.96 1.83 -9.26
N LEU A 75 -4.14 1.06 -8.56
CA LEU A 75 -2.84 0.58 -9.02
C LEU A 75 -2.75 -0.91 -8.75
N THR A 76 -2.51 -1.69 -9.80
CA THR A 76 -2.21 -3.13 -9.68
C THR A 76 -0.78 -3.37 -10.14
N LEU A 77 0.07 -3.80 -9.21
CA LEU A 77 1.45 -4.19 -9.48
C LEU A 77 1.52 -5.70 -9.70
N PRO A 78 2.13 -6.17 -10.80
CA PRO A 78 2.30 -7.60 -11.04
C PRO A 78 3.42 -8.19 -10.17
N SER A 79 3.36 -9.50 -9.95
CA SER A 79 4.36 -10.26 -9.18
C SER A 79 5.76 -10.32 -9.83
N SER A 80 5.95 -9.71 -10.98
CA SER A 80 7.24 -9.54 -11.65
C SER A 80 8.01 -8.30 -11.18
N VAL A 81 7.33 -7.31 -10.56
CA VAL A 81 7.98 -6.09 -10.07
C VAL A 81 8.74 -6.39 -8.79
N THR A 82 10.04 -6.10 -8.80
CA THR A 82 10.94 -6.31 -7.67
C THR A 82 11.35 -5.01 -6.97
N GLU A 83 11.27 -3.89 -7.67
CA GLU A 83 11.72 -2.58 -7.19
C GLU A 83 10.76 -1.47 -7.62
N ILE A 84 10.52 -0.53 -6.72
CA ILE A 84 9.77 0.69 -6.98
C ILE A 84 10.74 1.85 -6.89
N GLY A 85 10.98 2.53 -8.01
CA GLY A 85 11.96 3.61 -8.13
C GLY A 85 11.64 4.84 -7.27
N GLU A 86 12.64 5.70 -7.10
CA GLU A 86 12.52 6.97 -6.40
C GLU A 86 11.34 7.81 -6.95
N SER A 87 10.50 8.34 -6.07
CA SER A 87 9.37 9.21 -6.42
C SER A 87 8.38 8.59 -7.43
N ALA A 88 8.40 7.27 -7.67
CA ALA A 88 7.67 6.63 -8.76
C ALA A 88 6.17 6.97 -8.79
N PHE A 89 5.52 7.09 -7.64
CA PHE A 89 4.10 7.44 -7.48
C PHE A 89 3.90 8.69 -6.60
N ARG A 90 4.93 9.53 -6.48
CA ARG A 90 4.83 10.76 -5.69
C ARG A 90 3.66 11.63 -6.16
N GLY A 91 2.83 12.10 -5.22
CA GLY A 91 1.71 12.97 -5.52
C GLY A 91 0.53 12.31 -6.25
N CYS A 92 0.41 10.97 -6.19
CA CYS A 92 -0.78 10.25 -6.62
C CYS A 92 -1.88 10.39 -5.55
N HIS A 93 -2.46 11.59 -5.45
CA HIS A 93 -3.35 11.97 -4.35
C HIS A 93 -4.63 11.14 -4.24
N SER A 94 -5.11 10.54 -5.33
CA SER A 94 -6.34 9.73 -5.35
C SER A 94 -6.11 8.25 -5.07
N LEU A 95 -4.86 7.79 -4.97
CA LEU A 95 -4.56 6.38 -4.72
C LEU A 95 -5.15 5.95 -3.38
N ALA A 96 -6.15 5.05 -3.42
CA ALA A 96 -6.95 4.71 -2.24
C ALA A 96 -6.36 3.56 -1.40
N SER A 97 -5.74 2.59 -2.07
CA SER A 97 -5.11 1.43 -1.41
C SER A 97 -3.86 1.00 -2.16
N LEU A 98 -2.91 0.43 -1.42
CA LEU A 98 -1.69 -0.13 -1.98
C LEU A 98 -1.40 -1.47 -1.33
N THR A 99 -1.37 -2.51 -2.15
CA THR A 99 -0.89 -3.84 -1.78
C THR A 99 0.32 -4.15 -2.65
N LEU A 100 1.45 -4.32 -2.02
CA LEU A 100 2.69 -4.68 -2.71
C LEU A 100 2.76 -6.21 -2.87
N PRO A 101 3.12 -6.71 -4.05
CA PRO A 101 3.34 -8.14 -4.25
C PRO A 101 4.60 -8.60 -3.49
N SER A 102 4.64 -9.89 -3.14
CA SER A 102 5.76 -10.51 -2.42
C SER A 102 7.08 -10.56 -3.21
N SER A 103 7.10 -10.10 -4.43
CA SER A 103 8.31 -9.90 -5.24
C SER A 103 9.04 -8.60 -4.94
N VAL A 104 8.36 -7.59 -4.38
CA VAL A 104 8.98 -6.29 -4.10
C VAL A 104 9.93 -6.42 -2.92
N THR A 105 11.18 -6.03 -3.15
CA THR A 105 12.26 -6.03 -2.15
C THR A 105 12.67 -4.62 -1.73
N GLU A 106 12.47 -3.63 -2.61
CA GLU A 106 12.89 -2.25 -2.35
C GLU A 106 11.80 -1.24 -2.72
N ILE A 107 11.61 -0.26 -1.85
CA ILE A 107 10.77 0.92 -2.07
C ILE A 107 11.68 2.14 -2.04
N GLY A 108 11.77 2.83 -3.15
CA GLY A 108 12.65 3.98 -3.34
C GLY A 108 12.29 5.19 -2.47
N GLU A 109 13.22 6.15 -2.37
CA GLU A 109 13.00 7.41 -1.68
C GLU A 109 11.77 8.14 -2.25
N SER A 110 10.91 8.66 -1.37
CA SER A 110 9.70 9.41 -1.76
C SER A 110 8.74 8.67 -2.70
N ALA A 111 8.83 7.35 -2.84
CA ALA A 111 8.10 6.57 -3.86
C ALA A 111 6.57 6.82 -3.83
N PHE A 112 5.97 6.98 -2.67
CA PHE A 112 4.54 7.27 -2.47
C PHE A 112 4.32 8.57 -1.68
N ARG A 113 5.31 9.47 -1.67
CA ARG A 113 5.19 10.75 -0.96
C ARG A 113 3.98 11.54 -1.44
N GLY A 114 3.16 12.03 -0.51
CA GLY A 114 1.97 12.83 -0.82
C GLY A 114 0.80 12.03 -1.40
N CYS A 115 0.78 10.70 -1.30
CA CYS A 115 -0.40 9.88 -1.63
C CYS A 115 -1.46 10.06 -0.53
N SER A 116 -2.03 11.28 -0.43
CA SER A 116 -2.92 11.67 0.66
C SER A 116 -4.25 10.93 0.71
N GLY A 117 -4.67 10.31 -0.40
CA GLY A 117 -5.86 9.45 -0.46
C GLY A 117 -5.64 8.02 0.02
N LEU A 118 -4.37 7.63 0.26
CA LEU A 118 -4.05 6.25 0.65
C LEU A 118 -4.58 5.97 2.06
N THR A 119 -5.55 5.05 2.15
CA THR A 119 -6.20 4.68 3.41
C THR A 119 -5.67 3.36 3.99
N SER A 120 -5.20 2.47 3.14
CA SER A 120 -4.68 1.16 3.53
C SER A 120 -3.39 0.83 2.80
N LEU A 121 -2.41 0.30 3.53
CA LEU A 121 -1.10 -0.10 3.04
C LEU A 121 -0.77 -1.50 3.54
N THR A 122 -0.34 -2.40 2.64
CA THR A 122 0.18 -3.72 2.99
C THR A 122 1.63 -3.84 2.54
N LEU A 123 2.52 -4.10 3.48
CA LEU A 123 3.96 -4.29 3.28
C LEU A 123 4.33 -5.76 3.55
N PRO A 124 4.71 -6.52 2.53
CA PRO A 124 5.09 -7.92 2.69
C PRO A 124 6.49 -8.06 3.31
N SER A 125 6.79 -9.21 3.90
CA SER A 125 8.09 -9.51 4.51
C SER A 125 9.26 -9.54 3.51
N SER A 126 8.98 -9.61 2.23
CA SER A 126 9.99 -9.52 1.15
C SER A 126 10.67 -8.16 1.07
N VAL A 127 10.00 -7.08 1.52
CA VAL A 127 10.59 -5.73 1.50
C VAL A 127 11.71 -5.66 2.54
N THR A 128 12.92 -5.37 2.07
CA THR A 128 14.14 -5.27 2.89
C THR A 128 14.63 -3.82 3.03
N SER A 129 14.10 -2.91 2.21
CA SER A 129 14.48 -1.49 2.23
C SER A 129 13.29 -0.58 1.91
N ILE A 130 13.11 0.46 2.74
CA ILE A 130 12.16 1.54 2.52
C ILE A 130 12.93 2.85 2.56
N GLY A 131 12.90 3.58 1.45
CA GLY A 131 13.61 4.85 1.29
C GLY A 131 13.06 5.97 2.18
N LYS A 132 13.85 7.01 2.35
CA LYS A 132 13.45 8.21 3.08
C LYS A 132 12.18 8.80 2.49
N SER A 133 11.30 9.31 3.34
CA SER A 133 10.06 9.97 2.92
C SER A 133 9.14 9.12 2.03
N ALA A 134 9.32 7.78 1.98
CA ALA A 134 8.59 6.93 1.04
C ALA A 134 7.07 7.08 1.16
N PHE A 135 6.54 7.31 2.35
CA PHE A 135 5.12 7.51 2.66
C PHE A 135 4.87 8.86 3.36
N GLU A 136 5.80 9.82 3.24
CA GLU A 136 5.61 11.17 3.81
C GLU A 136 4.36 11.83 3.23
N GLY A 137 3.53 12.44 4.09
CA GLY A 137 2.30 13.11 3.67
C GLY A 137 1.17 12.17 3.23
N CYS A 138 1.25 10.86 3.50
CA CYS A 138 0.14 9.92 3.33
C CYS A 138 -0.90 10.13 4.45
N SER A 139 -1.49 11.31 4.50
CA SER A 139 -2.35 11.76 5.62
C SER A 139 -3.68 11.01 5.74
N GLY A 140 -4.09 10.28 4.70
CA GLY A 140 -5.30 9.47 4.68
C GLY A 140 -5.17 8.10 5.36
N LEU A 141 -3.95 7.68 5.73
CA LEU A 141 -3.72 6.33 6.27
C LEU A 141 -4.53 6.07 7.55
N THR A 142 -5.28 4.98 7.52
CA THR A 142 -6.05 4.45 8.65
C THR A 142 -5.57 3.07 9.09
N SER A 143 -4.93 2.32 8.20
CA SER A 143 -4.40 1.00 8.49
C SER A 143 -3.12 0.69 7.71
N ILE A 144 -2.15 0.09 8.38
CA ILE A 144 -0.93 -0.46 7.78
C ILE A 144 -0.78 -1.89 8.27
N TYR A 145 -0.55 -2.82 7.35
CA TYR A 145 -0.25 -4.22 7.64
C TYR A 145 1.21 -4.48 7.30
N VAL A 146 1.95 -5.02 8.23
CA VAL A 146 3.35 -5.42 8.05
C VAL A 146 3.50 -6.90 8.37
N SER A 147 4.40 -7.60 7.66
CA SER A 147 4.57 -9.05 7.79
C SER A 147 5.96 -9.44 8.30
N TRP A 148 6.74 -8.51 8.83
CA TRP A 148 8.05 -8.81 9.42
C TRP A 148 7.89 -9.28 10.87
N GLU A 149 8.50 -10.42 11.21
CA GLU A 149 8.62 -10.87 12.61
C GLU A 149 9.59 -10.01 13.44
N SER A 150 10.57 -9.39 12.77
CA SER A 150 11.43 -8.37 13.35
C SER A 150 11.26 -7.06 12.58
N PRO A 151 10.99 -5.93 13.23
CA PRO A 151 10.70 -4.67 12.55
C PRO A 151 11.83 -4.26 11.62
N LEU A 152 11.50 -3.98 10.35
CA LEU A 152 12.43 -3.36 9.43
C LEU A 152 12.78 -1.95 9.93
N SER A 153 14.06 -1.59 9.92
CA SER A 153 14.48 -0.23 10.27
C SER A 153 14.00 0.77 9.23
N ILE A 154 13.33 1.83 9.65
CA ILE A 154 12.85 2.91 8.79
C ILE A 154 13.45 4.25 9.21
N ASP A 155 13.58 5.18 8.26
CA ASP A 155 13.99 6.55 8.54
C ASP A 155 12.84 7.34 9.22
N ALA A 156 13.16 8.29 10.08
CA ALA A 156 12.18 9.12 10.78
C ALA A 156 11.26 9.91 9.81
N SER A 157 11.72 10.17 8.58
CA SER A 157 10.93 10.85 7.55
C SER A 157 9.97 9.93 6.80
N THR A 158 10.11 8.60 6.92
CA THR A 158 9.35 7.63 6.11
C THR A 158 7.84 7.86 6.19
N PHE A 159 7.29 8.10 7.37
CA PHE A 159 5.87 8.38 7.63
C PHE A 159 5.63 9.80 8.18
N LYS A 160 6.57 10.71 7.93
CA LYS A 160 6.39 12.11 8.35
C LYS A 160 5.12 12.69 7.74
N ASP A 161 4.33 13.43 8.53
CA ASP A 161 3.04 14.01 8.13
C ASP A 161 2.00 12.97 7.63
N ALA A 162 2.23 11.68 7.88
CA ALA A 162 1.21 10.66 7.81
C ALA A 162 0.38 10.69 9.12
N ASN A 163 -0.81 10.08 9.09
CA ASN A 163 -1.73 10.14 10.23
C ASN A 163 -1.41 9.09 11.31
N THR A 164 -0.15 9.05 11.80
CA THR A 164 0.36 7.98 12.67
C THR A 164 -0.39 7.84 14.00
N GLY A 165 -0.90 8.94 14.57
CA GLY A 165 -1.66 8.93 15.82
C GLY A 165 -3.06 8.28 15.71
N LYS A 166 -3.63 8.17 14.49
CA LYS A 166 -4.95 7.54 14.27
C LYS A 166 -4.86 6.26 13.43
N CYS A 167 -3.75 6.08 12.73
CA CYS A 167 -3.53 4.90 11.91
C CYS A 167 -3.29 3.67 12.79
N ILE A 168 -3.91 2.55 12.47
CA ILE A 168 -3.65 1.29 13.14
C ILE A 168 -2.52 0.57 12.40
N LEU A 169 -1.44 0.27 13.12
CA LEU A 169 -0.36 -0.57 12.64
C LEU A 169 -0.65 -2.03 13.05
N TYR A 170 -0.90 -2.88 12.09
CA TYR A 170 -1.09 -4.30 12.29
C TYR A 170 0.25 -5.02 12.14
N VAL A 171 0.67 -5.73 13.20
CA VAL A 171 1.95 -6.44 13.28
C VAL A 171 1.73 -7.92 13.55
N PRO A 172 2.67 -8.83 13.19
CA PRO A 172 2.56 -10.24 13.48
C PRO A 172 2.41 -10.50 14.98
N LYS A 173 1.69 -11.57 15.33
CA LYS A 173 1.46 -11.97 16.73
C LYS A 173 2.78 -12.24 17.45
N GLY A 174 2.91 -11.69 18.66
CA GLY A 174 4.09 -11.82 19.52
C GLY A 174 5.18 -10.79 19.23
N THR A 175 4.94 -9.79 18.36
CA THR A 175 5.94 -8.80 17.98
C THR A 175 5.62 -7.38 18.46
N TYR A 176 4.56 -7.19 19.24
CA TYR A 176 4.12 -5.86 19.71
C TYR A 176 5.25 -5.05 20.33
N ASP A 177 5.98 -5.63 21.29
CA ASP A 177 7.04 -4.93 22.02
C ASP A 177 8.21 -4.55 21.10
N ASP A 178 8.56 -5.39 20.15
CA ASP A 178 9.63 -5.12 19.18
C ASP A 178 9.27 -3.93 18.29
N TYR A 179 8.01 -3.84 17.84
CA TYR A 179 7.53 -2.70 17.06
C TYR A 179 7.42 -1.44 17.89
N TRP A 180 6.88 -1.52 19.12
CA TRP A 180 6.76 -0.39 20.02
C TRP A 180 8.12 0.23 20.37
N LEU A 181 9.15 -0.59 20.57
CA LEU A 181 10.52 -0.15 20.91
C LEU A 181 11.36 0.26 19.70
N SER A 182 10.85 0.06 18.48
CA SER A 182 11.55 0.41 17.24
C SER A 182 11.13 1.79 16.70
N ASN A 183 11.64 2.13 15.50
CA ASN A 183 11.22 3.35 14.76
C ASN A 183 9.73 3.32 14.35
N TRP A 184 9.04 2.17 14.47
CA TRP A 184 7.61 2.02 14.24
C TRP A 184 6.76 2.45 15.45
N GLY A 185 7.37 2.66 16.62
CA GLY A 185 6.70 3.19 17.81
C GLY A 185 6.12 4.61 17.65
N ILE A 186 6.28 5.22 16.47
CA ILE A 186 5.57 6.45 16.08
C ILE A 186 4.07 6.24 15.86
N PHE A 187 3.63 4.97 15.71
CA PHE A 187 2.23 4.61 15.61
C PHE A 187 1.67 4.36 17.00
N GLU A 188 0.72 5.20 17.44
CA GLU A 188 0.11 5.10 18.77
C GLU A 188 -0.81 3.88 18.91
N ASN A 189 -1.27 3.30 17.80
CA ASN A 189 -2.20 2.18 17.77
C ASN A 189 -1.55 0.99 17.08
N ILE A 190 -0.88 0.13 17.84
CA ILE A 190 -0.31 -1.14 17.35
C ILE A 190 -1.22 -2.29 17.76
N VAL A 191 -1.56 -3.16 16.81
CA VAL A 191 -2.44 -4.31 17.02
C VAL A 191 -1.80 -5.54 16.41
N GLU A 192 -1.69 -6.60 17.20
CA GLU A 192 -1.21 -7.88 16.69
C GLU A 192 -2.28 -8.62 15.89
N TYR A 193 -1.87 -9.28 14.82
CA TYR A 193 -2.74 -10.14 14.01
C TYR A 193 -2.06 -11.48 13.72
N ASP A 194 -2.88 -12.49 13.44
CA ASP A 194 -2.38 -13.83 13.07
C ASP A 194 -2.08 -13.83 11.56
N ALA A 195 -0.79 -13.79 11.19
CA ALA A 195 -0.35 -13.72 9.79
C ALA A 195 -0.70 -14.98 8.97
N THR A 196 -1.09 -16.07 9.62
CA THR A 196 -1.48 -17.32 8.96
C THR A 196 -2.81 -17.23 8.20
N GLY A 197 -3.54 -16.09 8.30
CA GLY A 197 -4.86 -15.88 7.68
C GLY A 197 -4.90 -14.88 6.52
N ILE A 198 -3.80 -14.19 6.14
CA ILE A 198 -3.84 -13.12 5.12
C ILE A 198 -3.66 -13.64 3.69
N ASP A 199 -3.24 -14.88 3.47
CA ASP A 199 -3.13 -15.48 2.13
C ASP A 199 -4.48 -15.73 1.44
N HIS A 200 -5.62 -15.50 2.12
CA HIS A 200 -6.95 -15.63 1.56
C HIS A 200 -7.90 -14.50 1.95
N ILE A 201 -7.71 -13.30 1.41
CA ILE A 201 -8.86 -12.42 1.17
C ILE A 201 -9.52 -12.90 -0.12
N THR A 202 -10.18 -14.03 -0.07
CA THR A 202 -11.19 -14.38 -1.05
C THR A 202 -12.45 -13.60 -0.69
N THR A 203 -12.88 -12.72 -1.59
CA THR A 203 -14.13 -11.97 -1.55
C THR A 203 -15.36 -12.88 -1.72
N SER A 204 -15.49 -13.93 -0.91
CA SER A 204 -16.73 -14.73 -0.79
C SER A 204 -16.64 -15.68 0.39
N GLY A 205 -17.04 -15.22 1.57
CA GLY A 205 -17.15 -16.04 2.75
C GLY A 205 -17.64 -15.21 3.92
N GLU A 206 -18.50 -15.75 4.75
CA GLU A 206 -18.96 -15.10 5.97
C GLU A 206 -17.76 -14.63 6.80
N ALA A 207 -17.77 -13.36 7.23
CA ALA A 207 -16.73 -12.77 8.05
C ALA A 207 -16.58 -13.57 9.34
N LYS A 208 -15.41 -14.14 9.59
CA LYS A 208 -15.12 -14.93 10.80
C LYS A 208 -14.60 -14.03 11.91
N GLU A 209 -15.01 -14.31 13.14
CA GLU A 209 -14.45 -13.66 14.32
C GLU A 209 -12.95 -14.00 14.44
N ILE A 210 -12.11 -12.95 14.50
CA ILE A 210 -10.64 -13.11 14.65
C ILE A 210 -10.15 -12.73 16.04
N SER A 211 -10.84 -11.84 16.73
CA SER A 211 -10.51 -11.46 18.10
C SER A 211 -11.69 -10.84 18.82
N ARG A 212 -11.68 -10.94 20.14
CA ARG A 212 -12.70 -10.41 21.02
C ARG A 212 -12.07 -9.69 22.21
N TYR A 213 -12.68 -8.59 22.62
CA TYR A 213 -12.22 -7.77 23.74
C TYR A 213 -13.38 -7.45 24.68
N ALA A 214 -13.11 -7.31 25.97
CA ALA A 214 -14.03 -6.73 26.93
C ALA A 214 -14.15 -5.20 26.70
N ALA A 215 -15.12 -4.58 27.34
CA ALA A 215 -15.37 -3.13 27.24
C ALA A 215 -14.19 -2.27 27.73
N ASP A 216 -13.35 -2.81 28.60
CA ASP A 216 -12.12 -2.20 29.14
C ASP A 216 -10.88 -2.42 28.26
N GLY A 217 -11.03 -3.09 27.11
CA GLY A 217 -9.96 -3.37 26.16
C GLY A 217 -9.19 -4.67 26.42
N GLN A 218 -9.49 -5.42 27.49
CA GLN A 218 -8.85 -6.70 27.74
C GLN A 218 -9.25 -7.71 26.67
N ARG A 219 -8.28 -8.43 26.10
CA ARG A 219 -8.55 -9.50 25.12
C ARG A 219 -9.21 -10.70 25.80
N LEU A 220 -10.22 -11.23 25.13
CA LEU A 220 -10.97 -12.39 25.61
C LEU A 220 -10.72 -13.58 24.69
N GLU A 221 -10.40 -14.73 25.24
CA GLU A 221 -10.26 -15.99 24.49
C GLU A 221 -11.62 -16.67 24.26
N VAL A 222 -12.58 -16.37 25.12
CA VAL A 222 -13.96 -16.86 25.04
C VAL A 222 -14.94 -15.69 25.29
N PRO A 223 -16.20 -15.79 24.83
CA PRO A 223 -17.21 -14.77 25.13
C PRO A 223 -17.39 -14.58 26.63
N ALA A 224 -17.21 -13.38 27.13
CA ALA A 224 -17.48 -13.03 28.52
C ALA A 224 -18.83 -12.30 28.67
N LYS A 225 -19.53 -12.51 29.76
CA LYS A 225 -20.81 -11.84 30.05
C LYS A 225 -20.64 -10.31 30.00
N GLY A 226 -21.56 -9.65 29.32
CA GLY A 226 -21.55 -8.20 29.13
C GLY A 226 -21.19 -7.76 27.71
N LEU A 227 -20.73 -6.52 27.56
CA LEU A 227 -20.37 -5.95 26.27
C LEU A 227 -19.01 -6.48 25.80
N ASN A 228 -19.00 -7.12 24.64
CA ASN A 228 -17.78 -7.56 23.98
C ASN A 228 -17.59 -6.80 22.67
N ILE A 229 -16.37 -6.45 22.33
CA ILE A 229 -15.97 -5.86 21.05
C ILE A 229 -15.36 -6.97 20.22
N VAL A 230 -15.99 -7.32 19.10
CA VAL A 230 -15.58 -8.44 18.25
C VAL A 230 -15.07 -7.92 16.92
N LYS A 231 -13.86 -8.31 16.57
CA LYS A 231 -13.26 -8.07 15.24
C LYS A 231 -13.47 -9.27 14.34
N TYR A 232 -13.75 -9.00 13.07
CA TYR A 232 -13.96 -10.01 12.04
C TYR A 232 -12.87 -9.95 10.94
N SER A 233 -12.74 -11.03 10.21
CA SER A 233 -11.75 -11.19 9.13
C SER A 233 -11.90 -10.22 7.95
N ASP A 234 -13.05 -9.57 7.82
CA ASP A 234 -13.32 -8.52 6.83
C ASP A 234 -12.92 -7.10 7.31
N GLY A 235 -12.29 -7.02 8.48
CA GLY A 235 -11.92 -5.75 9.13
C GLY A 235 -13.06 -5.09 9.90
N SER A 236 -14.28 -5.62 9.87
CA SER A 236 -15.40 -5.06 10.61
C SER A 236 -15.26 -5.29 12.11
N VAL A 237 -15.78 -4.35 12.90
CA VAL A 237 -15.84 -4.42 14.36
C VAL A 237 -17.29 -4.32 14.80
N LYS A 238 -17.75 -5.28 15.59
CA LYS A 238 -19.12 -5.28 16.15
C LYS A 238 -19.09 -5.28 17.66
N LYS A 239 -20.05 -4.57 18.25
CA LYS A 239 -20.35 -4.67 19.69
C LYS A 239 -21.38 -5.77 19.88
N VAL A 240 -21.03 -6.79 20.67
CA VAL A 240 -21.86 -7.96 20.95
C VAL A 240 -22.14 -8.02 22.44
N VAL A 241 -23.41 -8.07 22.84
CA VAL A 241 -23.78 -8.28 24.23
C VAL A 241 -23.95 -9.77 24.46
N VAL A 242 -23.16 -10.32 25.38
CA VAL A 242 -23.23 -11.72 25.83
C VAL A 242 -24.01 -11.78 27.13
N GLN A 243 -25.12 -12.51 27.11
CA GLN A 243 -26.03 -12.70 28.25
C GLN A 243 -25.55 -13.73 29.24
#